data_24f23789a22e13cb6ca63c3871aa3ece
#
_entry.id   24f23789a22e13cb6ca63c3871aa3ece
#
_cell.length_a   1.000
_cell.length_b   1.000
_cell.length_c   1.000
_cell.angle_alpha   90.00
_cell.angle_beta   90.00
_cell.angle_gamma   90.00
#
_symmetry.space_group_name_H-M   'P 1'
#
loop_
_entity.id
_entity.type
_entity.pdbx_description
1 polymer ?
#
loop_
_entity_poly.entity_id
_entity_poly.type
_entity_poly.pdbx_seq_one_letter_code
_entity_poly.pdbx_strand_id
1 'polypeptide(L)'
;MTLDALAGNVLTKGMVSLIENNKAQPSMESLSYIANQLDIDVAELLEEVSAEEWSKLLQKAEELNNLEIHQHVNKYKQLYTLIHPYLEKLSHGYEAARLLELYSHCLYFEGMDDWNAYAERAEQMYEALNISSRQVDIAIFRSETYFVEHQYQQSLELLLKERAHIESMYAFLDPISQVDLDYHEAFLYFAVGEAEKATDVLNQAMRHSKKHGIFYRINDLYRLAAAYALMLGNQDQKNFYLRKLASYGDFAEDDDSHVFCAIIDIHWLNGEADYSRALQLVDKVLIENKMADYHMGHLHLEKGKSLWGLAQYEEALSWLKKVDIHPDLHHPFDLSILYLKDSYQALCLEKLGDLNSAKKLAKCAVENMKSFPATPYKDFALETYETLK
;
A
#
# COMPACT_ATOMS: atom_id res chain seq x y z
N MET A 1 0.52 -33.63 -33.42
CA MET A 1 -0.19 -34.14 -34.63
C MET A 1 0.77 -34.08 -35.82
N THR A 2 0.68 -34.96 -36.83
CA THR A 2 1.48 -34.86 -38.07
C THR A 2 0.81 -33.91 -39.06
N LEU A 3 1.59 -33.33 -40.01
CA LEU A 3 1.02 -32.46 -41.06
C LEU A 3 -0.03 -33.19 -41.91
N ASP A 4 0.16 -34.48 -42.15
CA ASP A 4 -0.82 -35.30 -42.87
C ASP A 4 -2.12 -35.51 -42.07
N ALA A 5 -2.00 -35.69 -40.75
CA ALA A 5 -3.16 -35.83 -39.87
C ALA A 5 -3.91 -34.50 -39.72
N LEU A 6 -3.19 -33.35 -39.67
CA LEU A 6 -3.80 -32.04 -39.62
C LEU A 6 -4.47 -31.64 -40.95
N ALA A 7 -3.87 -32.01 -42.06
CA ALA A 7 -4.45 -31.76 -43.40
C ALA A 7 -5.77 -32.53 -43.62
N GLY A 8 -5.87 -33.76 -43.12
CA GLY A 8 -7.04 -34.61 -43.28
C GLY A 8 -7.47 -34.75 -44.72
N ASN A 9 -8.80 -34.64 -44.97
CA ASN A 9 -9.38 -34.72 -46.31
C ASN A 9 -9.74 -33.36 -46.92
N VAL A 10 -9.46 -32.24 -46.19
CA VAL A 10 -9.89 -30.88 -46.58
C VAL A 10 -8.72 -30.05 -47.11
N LEU A 11 -7.55 -30.23 -46.52
CA LEU A 11 -6.32 -29.50 -46.93
C LEU A 11 -5.30 -30.48 -47.50
N THR A 12 -4.30 -29.96 -48.22
CA THR A 12 -3.15 -30.75 -48.62
C THR A 12 -2.02 -30.57 -47.62
N LYS A 13 -1.19 -31.59 -47.40
CA LYS A 13 0.02 -31.50 -46.57
C LYS A 13 0.92 -30.34 -46.98
N GLY A 14 1.04 -30.05 -48.28
CA GLY A 14 1.83 -28.92 -48.79
C GLY A 14 1.23 -27.59 -48.39
N MET A 15 -0.09 -27.45 -48.38
CA MET A 15 -0.78 -26.23 -47.93
C MET A 15 -0.58 -25.98 -46.43
N VAL A 16 -0.76 -27.02 -45.61
CA VAL A 16 -0.52 -26.93 -44.16
C VAL A 16 0.94 -26.56 -43.86
N SER A 17 1.89 -27.18 -44.60
CA SER A 17 3.32 -26.84 -44.45
C SER A 17 3.67 -25.42 -44.89
N LEU A 18 2.99 -24.87 -45.92
CA LEU A 18 3.18 -23.47 -46.30
C LEU A 18 2.62 -22.50 -45.27
N ILE A 19 1.46 -22.82 -44.67
CA ILE A 19 0.85 -22.03 -43.59
C ILE A 19 1.74 -22.05 -42.38
N GLU A 20 2.17 -23.22 -41.90
CA GLU A 20 3.05 -23.39 -40.73
C GLU A 20 4.36 -22.61 -40.87
N ASN A 21 4.90 -22.54 -42.09
CA ASN A 21 6.13 -21.79 -42.38
C ASN A 21 5.90 -20.33 -42.78
N ASN A 22 4.67 -19.80 -42.57
CA ASN A 22 4.27 -18.44 -42.92
C ASN A 22 4.51 -18.03 -44.38
N LYS A 23 4.43 -19.00 -45.31
CA LYS A 23 4.64 -18.83 -46.75
C LYS A 23 3.32 -18.77 -47.55
N ALA A 24 2.20 -19.02 -46.93
CA ALA A 24 0.86 -18.86 -47.48
C ALA A 24 -0.09 -18.33 -46.40
N GLN A 25 -0.96 -17.39 -46.78
CA GLN A 25 -2.05 -16.94 -45.91
C GLN A 25 -3.25 -17.89 -46.06
N PRO A 26 -3.70 -18.52 -44.96
CA PRO A 26 -4.87 -19.40 -45.01
C PRO A 26 -6.17 -18.59 -45.18
N SER A 27 -7.17 -19.18 -45.83
CA SER A 27 -8.53 -18.63 -45.77
C SER A 27 -9.16 -18.87 -44.39
N MET A 28 -10.22 -18.11 -44.05
CA MET A 28 -10.97 -18.34 -42.78
C MET A 28 -11.54 -19.77 -42.70
N GLU A 29 -11.93 -20.36 -43.82
CA GLU A 29 -12.39 -21.77 -43.88
C GLU A 29 -11.25 -22.73 -43.53
N SER A 30 -10.05 -22.48 -44.06
CA SER A 30 -8.84 -23.28 -43.72
C SER A 30 -8.46 -23.14 -42.26
N LEU A 31 -8.50 -21.91 -41.71
CA LEU A 31 -8.24 -21.66 -40.30
C LEU A 31 -9.26 -22.36 -39.40
N SER A 32 -10.56 -22.25 -39.71
CA SER A 32 -11.61 -22.91 -38.94
C SER A 32 -11.46 -24.44 -38.98
N TYR A 33 -11.06 -24.99 -40.13
CA TYR A 33 -10.79 -26.41 -40.23
C TYR A 33 -9.58 -26.84 -39.38
N ILE A 34 -8.47 -26.10 -39.45
CA ILE A 34 -7.26 -26.39 -38.68
C ILE A 34 -7.55 -26.27 -37.17
N ALA A 35 -8.27 -25.23 -36.75
CA ALA A 35 -8.67 -25.02 -35.35
C ALA A 35 -9.50 -26.21 -34.82
N ASN A 36 -10.50 -26.64 -35.57
CA ASN A 36 -11.30 -27.82 -35.24
C ASN A 36 -10.48 -29.12 -35.15
N GLN A 37 -9.46 -29.29 -35.99
CA GLN A 37 -8.57 -30.46 -35.94
C GLN A 37 -7.63 -30.42 -34.69
N LEU A 38 -7.30 -29.24 -34.23
CA LEU A 38 -6.43 -29.01 -33.06
C LEU A 38 -7.23 -28.89 -31.74
N ASP A 39 -8.57 -28.87 -31.84
CA ASP A 39 -9.50 -28.67 -30.73
C ASP A 39 -9.23 -27.34 -29.98
N ILE A 40 -9.00 -26.26 -30.76
CA ILE A 40 -8.78 -24.89 -30.31
C ILE A 40 -9.70 -23.92 -31.04
N ASP A 41 -9.83 -22.68 -30.53
CA ASP A 41 -10.55 -21.61 -31.21
C ASP A 41 -9.74 -21.06 -32.40
N VAL A 42 -10.43 -20.58 -33.44
CA VAL A 42 -9.80 -19.90 -34.58
C VAL A 42 -9.02 -18.67 -34.15
N ALA A 43 -9.50 -17.98 -33.12
CA ALA A 43 -8.81 -16.81 -32.52
C ALA A 43 -7.40 -17.19 -32.01
N GLU A 44 -7.25 -18.36 -31.38
CA GLU A 44 -5.94 -18.85 -30.91
C GLU A 44 -4.94 -19.10 -32.04
N LEU A 45 -5.43 -19.50 -33.22
CA LEU A 45 -4.57 -19.67 -34.41
C LEU A 45 -4.10 -18.35 -35.03
N LEU A 46 -4.82 -17.26 -34.77
CA LEU A 46 -4.51 -15.93 -35.29
C LEU A 46 -3.62 -15.11 -34.35
N GLU A 47 -3.41 -15.60 -33.13
CA GLU A 47 -2.55 -14.93 -32.16
C GLU A 47 -1.07 -15.00 -32.58
N GLU A 48 -0.42 -13.85 -32.59
CA GLU A 48 1.03 -13.75 -32.86
C GLU A 48 1.89 -14.29 -31.70
N VAL A 49 1.30 -14.46 -30.52
CA VAL A 49 1.94 -14.95 -29.30
C VAL A 49 1.07 -16.05 -28.72
N SER A 50 1.66 -17.22 -28.49
CA SER A 50 0.90 -18.37 -27.96
C SER A 50 0.49 -18.18 -26.51
N ALA A 51 -0.58 -18.84 -26.06
CA ALA A 51 -1.02 -18.85 -24.67
C ALA A 51 0.11 -19.28 -23.69
N GLU A 52 0.98 -20.23 -24.12
CA GLU A 52 2.13 -20.64 -23.32
C GLU A 52 3.18 -19.50 -23.17
N GLU A 53 3.39 -18.72 -24.22
CA GLU A 53 4.30 -17.56 -24.17
C GLU A 53 3.75 -16.45 -23.27
N TRP A 54 2.42 -16.15 -23.34
CA TRP A 54 1.75 -15.22 -22.43
C TRP A 54 1.90 -15.66 -20.97
N SER A 55 1.63 -16.92 -20.67
CA SER A 55 1.75 -17.46 -19.33
C SER A 55 3.19 -17.36 -18.79
N LYS A 56 4.20 -17.67 -19.63
CA LYS A 56 5.62 -17.52 -19.26
C LYS A 56 6.03 -16.05 -19.04
N LEU A 57 5.52 -15.14 -19.86
CA LEU A 57 5.77 -13.70 -19.72
C LEU A 57 5.17 -13.19 -18.42
N LEU A 58 3.92 -13.55 -18.13
CA LEU A 58 3.25 -13.18 -16.90
C LEU A 58 3.96 -13.74 -15.67
N GLN A 59 4.35 -15.02 -15.71
CA GLN A 59 5.11 -15.62 -14.60
C GLN A 59 6.37 -14.82 -14.27
N LYS A 60 7.15 -14.44 -15.28
CA LYS A 60 8.36 -13.62 -15.07
C LYS A 60 8.03 -12.22 -14.53
N ALA A 61 6.94 -11.63 -15.01
CA ALA A 61 6.48 -10.33 -14.53
C ALA A 61 6.05 -10.38 -13.07
N GLU A 62 5.32 -11.44 -12.66
CA GLU A 62 4.92 -11.64 -11.26
C GLU A 62 6.14 -11.94 -10.36
N GLU A 63 7.10 -12.74 -10.82
CA GLU A 63 8.36 -12.97 -10.09
C GLU A 63 9.08 -11.64 -9.79
N LEU A 64 9.17 -10.74 -10.78
CA LEU A 64 9.75 -9.40 -10.59
C LEU A 64 8.89 -8.52 -9.70
N ASN A 65 7.57 -8.55 -9.86
CA ASN A 65 6.65 -7.74 -9.08
C ASN A 65 6.69 -8.09 -7.59
N ASN A 66 6.89 -9.37 -7.27
CA ASN A 66 6.95 -9.87 -5.89
C ASN A 66 8.30 -9.60 -5.18
N LEU A 67 9.31 -9.04 -5.88
CA LEU A 67 10.55 -8.65 -5.24
C LEU A 67 10.34 -7.44 -4.34
N GLU A 68 10.98 -7.45 -3.17
CA GLU A 68 10.98 -6.30 -2.26
C GLU A 68 11.70 -5.10 -2.89
N ILE A 69 11.08 -3.93 -2.88
CA ILE A 69 11.58 -2.72 -3.53
C ILE A 69 12.92 -2.27 -2.93
N HIS A 70 13.11 -2.42 -1.62
CA HIS A 70 14.36 -2.04 -0.92
C HIS A 70 15.57 -2.89 -1.33
N GLN A 71 15.33 -4.14 -1.75
CA GLN A 71 16.38 -5.04 -2.23
C GLN A 71 16.58 -4.95 -3.74
N HIS A 72 15.57 -4.45 -4.48
CA HIS A 72 15.54 -4.44 -5.94
C HIS A 72 15.05 -3.08 -6.49
N VAL A 73 15.86 -2.03 -6.28
CA VAL A 73 15.54 -0.63 -6.66
C VAL A 73 15.12 -0.47 -8.13
N ASN A 74 15.58 -1.36 -9.03
CA ASN A 74 15.27 -1.29 -10.47
C ASN A 74 14.13 -2.23 -10.90
N LYS A 75 13.31 -2.76 -9.98
CA LYS A 75 12.29 -3.76 -10.36
C LYS A 75 11.27 -3.22 -11.36
N TYR A 76 10.80 -2.01 -11.20
CA TYR A 76 9.84 -1.39 -12.11
C TYR A 76 10.44 -1.15 -13.50
N LYS A 77 11.69 -0.72 -13.58
CA LYS A 77 12.40 -0.58 -14.85
C LYS A 77 12.60 -1.93 -15.56
N GLN A 78 12.85 -3.00 -14.82
CA GLN A 78 12.95 -4.36 -15.37
C GLN A 78 11.59 -4.85 -15.87
N LEU A 79 10.52 -4.64 -15.11
CA LEU A 79 9.14 -4.94 -15.50
C LEU A 79 8.75 -4.16 -16.77
N TYR A 80 9.03 -2.86 -16.82
CA TYR A 80 8.82 -2.04 -18.01
C TYR A 80 9.51 -2.65 -19.23
N THR A 81 10.81 -2.96 -19.13
CA THR A 81 11.60 -3.53 -20.22
C THR A 81 11.06 -4.89 -20.66
N LEU A 82 10.53 -5.68 -19.73
CA LEU A 82 9.96 -7.00 -20.00
C LEU A 82 8.63 -6.92 -20.76
N ILE A 83 7.74 -5.99 -20.36
CA ILE A 83 6.35 -5.92 -20.86
C ILE A 83 6.23 -5.03 -22.10
N HIS A 84 6.97 -3.93 -22.16
CA HIS A 84 6.86 -2.91 -23.21
C HIS A 84 6.87 -3.44 -24.66
N PRO A 85 7.70 -4.44 -25.06
CA PRO A 85 7.73 -4.96 -26.42
C PRO A 85 6.43 -5.65 -26.87
N TYR A 86 5.54 -6.00 -25.93
CA TYR A 86 4.32 -6.76 -26.17
C TYR A 86 3.04 -5.92 -26.13
N LEU A 87 3.11 -4.62 -25.81
CA LEU A 87 1.94 -3.76 -25.55
C LEU A 87 0.89 -3.77 -26.64
N GLU A 88 1.31 -3.73 -27.93
CA GLU A 88 0.41 -3.73 -29.07
C GLU A 88 -0.34 -5.08 -29.24
N LYS A 89 0.17 -6.13 -28.62
CA LYS A 89 -0.38 -7.48 -28.68
C LYS A 89 -1.27 -7.83 -27.49
N LEU A 90 -1.25 -7.01 -26.41
CA LEU A 90 -2.06 -7.20 -25.20
C LEU A 90 -3.52 -6.78 -25.47
N SER A 91 -4.33 -7.64 -26.08
CA SER A 91 -5.67 -7.30 -26.53
C SER A 91 -6.80 -7.97 -25.77
N HIS A 92 -6.59 -9.17 -25.20
CA HIS A 92 -7.63 -9.96 -24.51
C HIS A 92 -7.01 -11.00 -23.58
N GLY A 93 -7.84 -11.55 -22.68
CA GLY A 93 -7.44 -12.57 -21.72
C GLY A 93 -6.89 -12.03 -20.41
N TYR A 94 -6.79 -12.93 -19.43
CA TYR A 94 -6.31 -12.57 -18.07
C TYR A 94 -4.85 -12.14 -18.06
N GLU A 95 -4.00 -12.87 -18.78
CA GLU A 95 -2.55 -12.57 -18.84
C GLU A 95 -2.30 -11.18 -19.41
N ALA A 96 -3.02 -10.81 -20.46
CA ALA A 96 -2.91 -9.48 -21.06
C ALA A 96 -3.41 -8.38 -20.10
N ALA A 97 -4.56 -8.58 -19.45
CA ALA A 97 -5.08 -7.64 -18.45
C ALA A 97 -4.08 -7.44 -17.30
N ARG A 98 -3.52 -8.54 -16.77
CA ARG A 98 -2.57 -8.48 -15.67
C ARG A 98 -1.24 -7.83 -16.06
N LEU A 99 -0.74 -8.09 -17.26
CA LEU A 99 0.46 -7.43 -17.77
C LEU A 99 0.24 -5.92 -17.97
N LEU A 100 -0.95 -5.48 -18.41
CA LEU A 100 -1.30 -4.06 -18.53
C LEU A 100 -1.38 -3.39 -17.14
N GLU A 101 -1.97 -4.05 -16.15
CA GLU A 101 -2.01 -3.58 -14.77
C GLU A 101 -0.59 -3.41 -14.21
N LEU A 102 0.28 -4.42 -14.34
CA LEU A 102 1.68 -4.35 -13.91
C LEU A 102 2.46 -3.26 -14.67
N TYR A 103 2.18 -3.06 -15.95
CA TYR A 103 2.78 -2.02 -16.76
C TYR A 103 2.34 -0.62 -16.30
N SER A 104 1.06 -0.45 -15.96
CA SER A 104 0.55 0.78 -15.34
C SER A 104 1.31 1.13 -14.06
N HIS A 105 1.53 0.16 -13.16
CA HIS A 105 2.34 0.35 -11.96
C HIS A 105 3.77 0.77 -12.30
N CYS A 106 4.40 0.13 -13.30
CA CYS A 106 5.75 0.51 -13.72
C CYS A 106 5.83 1.96 -14.18
N LEU A 107 4.88 2.42 -15.00
CA LEU A 107 4.84 3.79 -15.47
C LEU A 107 4.70 4.78 -14.32
N TYR A 108 3.81 4.50 -13.38
CA TYR A 108 3.59 5.34 -12.21
C TYR A 108 4.88 5.49 -11.36
N PHE A 109 5.49 4.36 -10.98
CA PHE A 109 6.68 4.37 -10.12
C PHE A 109 7.95 4.89 -10.80
N GLU A 110 8.03 4.84 -12.14
CA GLU A 110 9.09 5.46 -12.94
C GLU A 110 8.79 6.93 -13.27
N GLY A 111 7.68 7.48 -12.79
CA GLY A 111 7.27 8.88 -13.02
C GLY A 111 6.92 9.17 -14.49
N MET A 112 6.41 8.18 -15.20
CA MET A 112 6.00 8.29 -16.60
C MET A 112 4.51 8.62 -16.70
N ASP A 113 4.16 9.42 -17.72
CA ASP A 113 2.77 9.74 -18.04
C ASP A 113 1.99 8.52 -18.57
N ASP A 114 0.69 8.68 -18.76
CA ASP A 114 -0.24 7.69 -19.35
C ASP A 114 -0.45 6.39 -18.57
N TRP A 115 0.09 6.24 -17.35
CA TRP A 115 -0.10 5.04 -16.54
C TRP A 115 -1.58 4.69 -16.33
N ASN A 116 -2.44 5.69 -16.13
CA ASN A 116 -3.87 5.46 -15.91
C ASN A 116 -4.60 4.90 -17.14
N ALA A 117 -4.16 5.24 -18.35
CA ALA A 117 -4.75 4.69 -19.58
C ALA A 117 -4.54 3.16 -19.67
N TYR A 118 -3.41 2.65 -19.20
CA TYR A 118 -3.16 1.21 -19.13
C TYR A 118 -3.94 0.54 -17.99
N ALA A 119 -4.09 1.21 -16.85
CA ALA A 119 -4.97 0.75 -15.77
C ALA A 119 -6.43 0.64 -16.23
N GLU A 120 -6.95 1.63 -16.98
CA GLU A 120 -8.29 1.61 -17.57
C GLU A 120 -8.48 0.46 -18.57
N ARG A 121 -7.48 0.21 -19.41
CA ARG A 121 -7.53 -0.96 -20.32
C ARG A 121 -7.58 -2.28 -19.57
N ALA A 122 -6.75 -2.44 -18.54
CA ALA A 122 -6.75 -3.64 -17.70
C ALA A 122 -8.11 -3.82 -17.00
N GLU A 123 -8.66 -2.76 -16.44
CA GLU A 123 -9.96 -2.74 -15.77
C GLU A 123 -11.10 -3.19 -16.71
N GLN A 124 -11.17 -2.63 -17.94
CA GLN A 124 -12.15 -3.03 -18.96
C GLN A 124 -12.03 -4.53 -19.33
N MET A 125 -10.81 -5.03 -19.38
CA MET A 125 -10.57 -6.46 -19.65
C MET A 125 -11.01 -7.33 -18.46
N TYR A 126 -10.74 -6.92 -17.22
CA TYR A 126 -11.22 -7.62 -16.03
C TYR A 126 -12.74 -7.58 -15.90
N GLU A 127 -13.37 -6.47 -16.30
CA GLU A 127 -14.83 -6.38 -16.40
C GLU A 127 -15.37 -7.42 -17.38
N ALA A 128 -14.82 -7.48 -18.59
CA ALA A 128 -15.21 -8.48 -19.61
C ALA A 128 -15.00 -9.93 -19.14
N LEU A 129 -13.99 -10.18 -18.31
CA LEU A 129 -13.68 -11.48 -17.71
C LEU A 129 -14.46 -11.74 -16.40
N ASN A 130 -15.23 -10.78 -15.92
CA ASN A 130 -15.99 -10.85 -14.66
C ASN A 130 -15.08 -11.10 -13.43
N ILE A 131 -13.91 -10.44 -13.37
CA ILE A 131 -12.91 -10.56 -12.28
C ILE A 131 -12.94 -9.30 -11.40
N SER A 132 -13.84 -9.28 -10.41
CA SER A 132 -14.02 -8.13 -9.51
C SER A 132 -12.83 -7.84 -8.59
N SER A 133 -12.09 -8.87 -8.15
CA SER A 133 -10.95 -8.68 -7.25
C SER A 133 -9.85 -7.81 -7.86
N ARG A 134 -9.55 -7.98 -9.15
CA ARG A 134 -8.56 -7.16 -9.84
C ARG A 134 -9.03 -5.72 -10.11
N GLN A 135 -10.33 -5.51 -10.26
CA GLN A 135 -10.87 -4.15 -10.32
C GLN A 135 -10.74 -3.43 -8.97
N VAL A 136 -10.91 -4.16 -7.87
CA VAL A 136 -10.65 -3.65 -6.52
C VAL A 136 -9.19 -3.25 -6.36
N ASP A 137 -8.24 -4.07 -6.81
CA ASP A 137 -6.80 -3.76 -6.76
C ASP A 137 -6.49 -2.46 -7.54
N ILE A 138 -7.05 -2.29 -8.74
CA ILE A 138 -6.88 -1.06 -9.56
C ILE A 138 -7.50 0.16 -8.87
N ALA A 139 -8.69 0.04 -8.31
CA ALA A 139 -9.36 1.13 -7.60
C ALA A 139 -8.54 1.60 -6.39
N ILE A 140 -8.02 0.66 -5.60
CA ILE A 140 -7.13 0.95 -4.48
C ILE A 140 -5.85 1.64 -4.97
N PHE A 141 -5.18 1.09 -5.97
CA PHE A 141 -3.97 1.67 -6.53
C PHE A 141 -4.17 3.12 -7.01
N ARG A 142 -5.23 3.40 -7.77
CA ARG A 142 -5.58 4.76 -8.20
C ARG A 142 -5.79 5.71 -7.02
N SER A 143 -6.48 5.24 -5.99
CA SER A 143 -6.70 6.02 -4.77
C SER A 143 -5.37 6.31 -4.04
N GLU A 144 -4.48 5.31 -3.95
CA GLU A 144 -3.17 5.45 -3.33
C GLU A 144 -2.28 6.47 -4.03
N THR A 145 -2.41 6.66 -5.37
CA THR A 145 -1.64 7.70 -6.08
C THR A 145 -1.92 9.12 -5.57
N TYR A 146 -3.17 9.41 -5.22
CA TYR A 146 -3.53 10.68 -4.57
C TYR A 146 -3.08 10.72 -3.10
N PHE A 147 -3.14 9.58 -2.42
CA PHE A 147 -2.77 9.50 -1.01
C PHE A 147 -1.29 9.82 -0.77
N VAL A 148 -0.39 9.26 -1.59
CA VAL A 148 1.07 9.54 -1.47
C VAL A 148 1.43 10.99 -1.79
N GLU A 149 0.59 11.68 -2.57
CA GLU A 149 0.70 13.13 -2.84
C GLU A 149 0.03 13.98 -1.74
N HIS A 150 -0.41 13.38 -0.64
CA HIS A 150 -1.12 14.01 0.47
C HIS A 150 -2.46 14.66 0.08
N GLN A 151 -3.06 14.21 -1.01
CA GLN A 151 -4.39 14.64 -1.49
C GLN A 151 -5.47 13.72 -0.92
N TYR A 152 -5.54 13.64 0.42
CA TYR A 152 -6.34 12.64 1.14
C TYR A 152 -7.84 12.68 0.80
N GLN A 153 -8.40 13.88 0.60
CA GLN A 153 -9.80 14.05 0.26
C GLN A 153 -10.11 13.48 -1.13
N GLN A 154 -9.26 13.78 -2.13
CA GLN A 154 -9.40 13.25 -3.48
C GLN A 154 -9.21 11.74 -3.51
N SER A 155 -8.27 11.22 -2.73
CA SER A 155 -8.04 9.79 -2.57
C SER A 155 -9.30 9.07 -2.06
N LEU A 156 -9.91 9.59 -0.99
CA LEU A 156 -11.15 9.04 -0.43
C LEU A 156 -12.32 9.12 -1.41
N GLU A 157 -12.54 10.27 -2.03
CA GLU A 157 -13.63 10.47 -2.99
C GLU A 157 -13.51 9.51 -4.18
N LEU A 158 -12.29 9.31 -4.68
CA LEU A 158 -12.03 8.36 -5.77
C LEU A 158 -12.34 6.93 -5.32
N LEU A 159 -11.79 6.49 -4.16
CA LEU A 159 -12.04 5.14 -3.66
C LEU A 159 -13.54 4.85 -3.49
N LEU A 160 -14.29 5.80 -2.89
CA LEU A 160 -15.73 5.64 -2.69
C LEU A 160 -16.51 5.57 -4.01
N LYS A 161 -16.11 6.35 -5.01
CA LYS A 161 -16.70 6.32 -6.35
C LYS A 161 -16.44 4.98 -7.04
N GLU A 162 -15.19 4.52 -7.04
CA GLU A 162 -14.81 3.24 -7.66
C GLU A 162 -15.49 2.07 -6.93
N ARG A 163 -15.50 2.07 -5.60
CA ARG A 163 -16.21 1.08 -4.78
C ARG A 163 -17.70 0.99 -5.15
N ALA A 164 -18.40 2.14 -5.20
CA ALA A 164 -19.81 2.18 -5.57
C ALA A 164 -20.05 1.64 -6.99
N HIS A 165 -19.15 1.92 -7.92
CA HIS A 165 -19.21 1.39 -9.28
C HIS A 165 -19.08 -0.14 -9.29
N ILE A 166 -18.04 -0.67 -8.66
CA ILE A 166 -17.79 -2.12 -8.57
C ILE A 166 -18.97 -2.83 -7.90
N GLU A 167 -19.45 -2.32 -6.75
CA GLU A 167 -20.60 -2.89 -6.03
C GLU A 167 -21.91 -2.84 -6.85
N SER A 168 -22.05 -1.89 -7.78
CA SER A 168 -23.22 -1.84 -8.67
C SER A 168 -23.17 -2.89 -9.79
N MET A 169 -21.97 -3.30 -10.19
CA MET A 169 -21.77 -4.26 -11.27
C MET A 169 -21.81 -5.72 -10.82
N TYR A 170 -21.36 -5.98 -9.61
CA TYR A 170 -21.25 -7.33 -9.06
C TYR A 170 -22.26 -7.57 -7.94
N ALA A 171 -23.09 -8.60 -8.09
CA ALA A 171 -24.02 -9.00 -7.05
C ALA A 171 -23.34 -9.51 -5.76
N PHE A 172 -22.06 -9.88 -5.86
CA PHE A 172 -21.26 -10.39 -4.77
C PHE A 172 -19.77 -10.06 -5.01
N LEU A 173 -19.14 -9.45 -4.01
CA LEU A 173 -17.69 -9.34 -3.94
C LEU A 173 -17.15 -10.47 -3.05
N ASP A 174 -16.01 -11.03 -3.42
CA ASP A 174 -15.37 -12.02 -2.57
C ASP A 174 -14.96 -11.36 -1.22
N PRO A 175 -14.96 -12.15 -0.14
CA PRO A 175 -14.74 -11.59 1.20
C PRO A 175 -13.37 -10.96 1.43
N ILE A 176 -12.34 -11.35 0.68
CA ILE A 176 -10.99 -10.75 0.79
C ILE A 176 -11.00 -9.36 0.19
N SER A 177 -11.53 -9.20 -1.02
CA SER A 177 -11.70 -7.90 -1.69
C SER A 177 -12.56 -6.94 -0.87
N GLN A 178 -13.62 -7.46 -0.22
CA GLN A 178 -14.44 -6.65 0.68
C GLN A 178 -13.65 -6.12 1.88
N VAL A 179 -12.84 -6.96 2.52
CA VAL A 179 -11.99 -6.55 3.66
C VAL A 179 -10.95 -5.53 3.21
N ASP A 180 -10.40 -5.68 2.01
CA ASP A 180 -9.38 -4.78 1.48
C ASP A 180 -9.98 -3.38 1.21
N LEU A 181 -11.14 -3.32 0.57
CA LEU A 181 -11.88 -2.07 0.40
C LEU A 181 -12.24 -1.41 1.74
N ASP A 182 -12.79 -2.18 2.67
CA ASP A 182 -13.18 -1.67 4.00
C ASP A 182 -11.95 -1.13 4.76
N TYR A 183 -10.79 -1.80 4.66
CA TYR A 183 -9.54 -1.32 5.28
C TYR A 183 -9.09 0.02 4.69
N HIS A 184 -9.00 0.12 3.36
CA HIS A 184 -8.55 1.36 2.70
C HIS A 184 -9.55 2.50 2.91
N GLU A 185 -10.84 2.21 2.91
CA GLU A 185 -11.87 3.21 3.21
C GLU A 185 -11.74 3.74 4.64
N ALA A 186 -11.59 2.86 5.65
CA ALA A 186 -11.38 3.26 7.04
C ALA A 186 -10.10 4.07 7.21
N PHE A 187 -9.01 3.62 6.57
CA PHE A 187 -7.71 4.29 6.57
C PHE A 187 -7.80 5.71 6.01
N LEU A 188 -8.51 5.89 4.89
CA LEU A 188 -8.69 7.21 4.28
C LEU A 188 -9.67 8.10 5.06
N TYR A 189 -10.72 7.55 5.67
CA TYR A 189 -11.55 8.33 6.57
C TYR A 189 -10.76 8.87 7.76
N PHE A 190 -9.82 8.10 8.34
CA PHE A 190 -8.92 8.60 9.35
C PHE A 190 -8.00 9.70 8.82
N ALA A 191 -7.52 9.54 7.58
CA ALA A 191 -6.63 10.52 6.96
C ALA A 191 -7.30 11.89 6.72
N VAL A 192 -8.62 11.91 6.50
CA VAL A 192 -9.38 13.17 6.34
C VAL A 192 -10.02 13.66 7.64
N GLY A 193 -9.86 12.92 8.75
CA GLY A 193 -10.38 13.31 10.06
C GLY A 193 -11.85 12.91 10.32
N GLU A 194 -12.47 12.09 9.46
CA GLU A 194 -13.84 11.56 9.59
C GLU A 194 -13.86 10.31 10.50
N ALA A 195 -13.48 10.51 11.73
CA ALA A 195 -13.18 9.47 12.71
C ALA A 195 -14.36 8.51 13.02
N GLU A 196 -15.59 9.01 13.05
CA GLU A 196 -16.76 8.19 13.32
C GLU A 196 -17.01 7.21 12.17
N LYS A 197 -16.97 7.70 10.92
CA LYS A 197 -17.11 6.86 9.72
C LYS A 197 -16.01 5.84 9.63
N ALA A 198 -14.76 6.26 9.86
CA ALA A 198 -13.61 5.37 9.89
C ALA A 198 -13.80 4.20 10.88
N THR A 199 -14.29 4.52 12.09
CA THR A 199 -14.53 3.52 13.14
C THR A 199 -15.66 2.56 12.76
N ASP A 200 -16.71 3.04 12.12
CA ASP A 200 -17.83 2.21 11.67
C ASP A 200 -17.38 1.22 10.60
N VAL A 201 -16.64 1.68 9.57
CA VAL A 201 -16.09 0.84 8.50
C VAL A 201 -15.07 -0.15 9.06
N LEU A 202 -14.16 0.29 9.93
CA LEU A 202 -13.17 -0.56 10.59
C LEU A 202 -13.83 -1.70 11.39
N ASN A 203 -14.88 -1.38 12.16
CA ASN A 203 -15.65 -2.38 12.89
C ASN A 203 -16.41 -3.34 11.96
N GLN A 204 -16.88 -2.85 10.82
CA GLN A 204 -17.49 -3.69 9.78
C GLN A 204 -16.47 -4.67 9.20
N ALA A 205 -15.27 -4.21 8.82
CA ALA A 205 -14.19 -5.04 8.32
C ALA A 205 -13.82 -6.16 9.31
N MET A 206 -13.66 -5.81 10.60
CA MET A 206 -13.36 -6.80 11.65
C MET A 206 -14.51 -7.82 11.85
N ARG A 207 -15.76 -7.40 11.79
CA ARG A 207 -16.91 -8.33 11.84
C ARG A 207 -16.95 -9.24 10.63
N HIS A 208 -16.66 -8.69 9.44
CA HIS A 208 -16.64 -9.43 8.19
C HIS A 208 -15.52 -10.50 8.21
N SER A 209 -14.30 -10.10 8.57
CA SER A 209 -13.15 -11.02 8.73
C SER A 209 -13.48 -12.16 9.70
N LYS A 210 -14.05 -11.86 10.86
CA LYS A 210 -14.44 -12.86 11.85
C LYS A 210 -15.52 -13.81 11.31
N LYS A 211 -16.54 -13.28 10.62
CA LYS A 211 -17.64 -14.08 10.06
C LYS A 211 -17.16 -15.09 9.03
N HIS A 212 -16.20 -14.70 8.20
CA HIS A 212 -15.68 -15.51 7.10
C HIS A 212 -14.37 -16.25 7.44
N GLY A 213 -13.83 -16.11 8.66
CA GLY A 213 -12.57 -16.74 9.08
C GLY A 213 -11.35 -16.22 8.33
N ILE A 214 -11.35 -14.92 7.94
CA ILE A 214 -10.29 -14.29 7.15
C ILE A 214 -9.30 -13.61 8.10
N PHE A 215 -8.01 -13.94 7.96
CA PHE A 215 -6.91 -13.31 8.71
C PHE A 215 -6.14 -12.28 7.86
N TYR A 216 -6.44 -12.17 6.58
CA TYR A 216 -5.89 -11.15 5.70
C TYR A 216 -6.20 -9.75 6.25
N ARG A 217 -5.22 -8.85 6.28
CA ARG A 217 -5.31 -7.49 6.84
C ARG A 217 -5.69 -7.41 8.34
N ILE A 218 -5.78 -8.52 9.08
CA ILE A 218 -6.23 -8.46 10.48
C ILE A 218 -5.24 -7.70 11.39
N ASN A 219 -3.94 -7.82 11.13
CA ASN A 219 -2.89 -7.03 11.77
C ASN A 219 -3.05 -5.54 11.48
N ASP A 220 -3.28 -5.17 10.22
CA ASP A 220 -3.46 -3.78 9.80
C ASP A 220 -4.72 -3.16 10.42
N LEU A 221 -5.82 -3.92 10.47
CA LEU A 221 -7.05 -3.50 11.15
C LEU A 221 -6.81 -3.26 12.66
N TYR A 222 -6.04 -4.13 13.34
CA TYR A 222 -5.72 -3.93 14.76
C TYR A 222 -4.73 -2.77 14.97
N ARG A 223 -3.76 -2.57 14.08
CA ARG A 223 -2.85 -1.41 14.11
C ARG A 223 -3.62 -0.11 13.97
N LEU A 224 -4.51 -0.03 12.98
CA LEU A 224 -5.33 1.15 12.74
C LEU A 224 -6.25 1.46 13.94
N ALA A 225 -6.89 0.42 14.51
CA ALA A 225 -7.74 0.57 15.69
C ALA A 225 -6.95 1.00 16.95
N ALA A 226 -5.74 0.46 17.16
CA ALA A 226 -4.89 0.83 18.27
C ALA A 226 -4.36 2.26 18.17
N ALA A 227 -3.91 2.66 16.96
CA ALA A 227 -3.45 4.02 16.68
C ALA A 227 -4.56 5.05 16.92
N TYR A 228 -5.78 4.74 16.46
CA TYR A 228 -6.92 5.62 16.67
C TYR A 228 -7.31 5.71 18.16
N ALA A 229 -7.35 4.58 18.87
CA ALA A 229 -7.59 4.57 20.31
C ALA A 229 -6.53 5.38 21.09
N LEU A 230 -5.26 5.31 20.67
CA LEU A 230 -4.18 6.16 21.20
C LEU A 230 -4.51 7.65 21.00
N MET A 231 -4.87 8.05 19.79
CA MET A 231 -5.18 9.44 19.45
C MET A 231 -6.34 10.00 20.30
N LEU A 232 -7.35 9.16 20.59
CA LEU A 232 -8.51 9.52 21.42
C LEU A 232 -8.22 9.46 22.95
N GLY A 233 -7.04 9.04 23.38
CA GLY A 233 -6.72 8.82 24.79
C GLY A 233 -7.51 7.65 25.40
N ASN A 234 -8.00 6.72 24.60
CA ASN A 234 -8.79 5.56 25.08
C ASN A 234 -7.87 4.38 25.40
N GLN A 235 -7.40 4.35 26.64
CA GLN A 235 -6.46 3.33 27.12
C GLN A 235 -7.01 1.90 27.03
N ASP A 236 -8.28 1.70 27.35
CA ASP A 236 -8.89 0.37 27.36
C ASP A 236 -8.96 -0.23 25.94
N GLN A 237 -9.40 0.55 24.96
CA GLN A 237 -9.43 0.13 23.57
C GLN A 237 -8.03 -0.05 23.00
N LYS A 238 -7.11 0.88 23.25
CA LYS A 238 -5.69 0.75 22.88
C LYS A 238 -5.13 -0.58 23.38
N ASN A 239 -5.24 -0.86 24.68
CA ASN A 239 -4.72 -2.09 25.28
C ASN A 239 -5.42 -3.36 24.74
N PHE A 240 -6.71 -3.27 24.42
CA PHE A 240 -7.43 -4.38 23.80
C PHE A 240 -6.87 -4.72 22.42
N TYR A 241 -6.69 -3.75 21.56
CA TYR A 241 -6.19 -3.99 20.19
C TYR A 241 -4.71 -4.36 20.17
N LEU A 242 -3.88 -3.77 21.05
CA LEU A 242 -2.47 -4.17 21.18
C LEU A 242 -2.33 -5.62 21.63
N ARG A 243 -3.15 -6.11 22.57
CA ARG A 243 -3.14 -7.54 22.93
C ARG A 243 -3.54 -8.44 21.75
N LYS A 244 -4.50 -8.01 20.92
CA LYS A 244 -4.89 -8.75 19.72
C LYS A 244 -3.75 -8.78 18.70
N LEU A 245 -3.11 -7.66 18.49
CA LEU A 245 -1.98 -7.53 17.57
C LEU A 245 -0.76 -8.35 18.06
N ALA A 246 -0.43 -8.30 19.35
CA ALA A 246 0.63 -9.11 19.94
C ALA A 246 0.34 -10.62 19.77
N SER A 247 -0.92 -11.06 20.02
CA SER A 247 -1.30 -12.47 19.77
C SER A 247 -1.20 -12.89 18.31
N TYR A 248 -1.46 -11.95 17.37
CA TYR A 248 -1.21 -12.19 15.95
C TYR A 248 0.29 -12.29 15.67
N GLY A 249 1.10 -11.38 16.24
CA GLY A 249 2.56 -11.40 16.10
C GLY A 249 3.17 -12.72 16.59
N ASP A 250 2.71 -13.22 17.74
CA ASP A 250 3.13 -14.53 18.28
C ASP A 250 2.75 -15.68 17.33
N PHE A 251 1.54 -15.66 16.76
CA PHE A 251 1.05 -16.70 15.87
C PHE A 251 1.72 -16.69 14.50
N ALA A 252 1.92 -15.48 13.94
CA ALA A 252 2.47 -15.30 12.60
C ALA A 252 3.99 -15.17 12.58
N GLU A 253 4.66 -15.19 13.74
CA GLU A 253 6.10 -14.90 13.91
C GLU A 253 6.46 -13.52 13.33
N ASP A 254 5.55 -12.52 13.52
CA ASP A 254 5.66 -11.18 13.00
C ASP A 254 6.27 -10.23 14.06
N ASP A 255 7.59 -10.09 14.04
CA ASP A 255 8.34 -9.17 14.90
C ASP A 255 7.88 -7.71 14.73
N ASP A 256 7.42 -7.30 13.54
CA ASP A 256 6.98 -5.95 13.23
C ASP A 256 5.70 -5.57 14.02
N SER A 257 4.77 -6.50 14.21
CA SER A 257 3.61 -6.30 15.08
C SER A 257 4.02 -6.06 16.54
N HIS A 258 5.06 -6.74 17.04
CA HIS A 258 5.56 -6.53 18.39
C HIS A 258 6.26 -5.17 18.54
N VAL A 259 7.04 -4.76 17.55
CA VAL A 259 7.68 -3.43 17.53
C VAL A 259 6.63 -2.33 17.51
N PHE A 260 5.60 -2.45 16.67
CA PHE A 260 4.49 -1.49 16.66
C PHE A 260 3.79 -1.40 18.03
N CYS A 261 3.50 -2.53 18.67
CA CYS A 261 2.92 -2.54 20.03
C CYS A 261 3.80 -1.77 21.02
N ALA A 262 5.11 -2.00 20.96
CA ALA A 262 6.05 -1.31 21.85
C ALA A 262 6.09 0.21 21.59
N ILE A 263 6.10 0.64 20.32
CA ILE A 263 6.07 2.07 19.94
C ILE A 263 4.81 2.76 20.52
N ILE A 264 3.64 2.15 20.34
CA ILE A 264 2.38 2.70 20.87
C ILE A 264 2.40 2.78 22.40
N ASP A 265 2.95 1.79 23.10
CA ASP A 265 3.06 1.81 24.55
C ASP A 265 4.10 2.85 25.03
N ILE A 266 5.23 3.00 24.34
CA ILE A 266 6.22 4.05 24.64
C ILE A 266 5.60 5.44 24.45
N HIS A 267 4.88 5.64 23.34
CA HIS A 267 4.18 6.88 23.06
C HIS A 267 3.17 7.23 24.17
N TRP A 268 2.38 6.23 24.59
CA TRP A 268 1.44 6.40 25.69
C TRP A 268 2.14 6.78 27.00
N LEU A 269 3.22 6.06 27.40
CA LEU A 269 3.99 6.34 28.59
C LEU A 269 4.55 7.76 28.60
N ASN A 270 5.06 8.24 27.47
CA ASN A 270 5.53 9.63 27.33
C ASN A 270 4.37 10.63 27.48
N GLY A 271 3.18 10.30 26.98
CA GLY A 271 1.97 11.10 27.17
C GLY A 271 1.52 11.20 28.63
N GLU A 272 1.65 10.11 29.39
CA GLU A 272 1.37 10.05 30.83
C GLU A 272 2.52 10.58 31.71
N ALA A 273 3.56 11.16 31.12
CA ALA A 273 4.78 11.64 31.79
C ALA A 273 5.56 10.54 32.55
N ASP A 274 5.36 9.26 32.24
CA ASP A 274 6.19 8.16 32.79
C ASP A 274 7.45 7.96 31.92
N TYR A 275 8.23 9.03 31.83
CA TYR A 275 9.41 9.15 30.99
C TYR A 275 10.48 8.08 31.30
N SER A 276 10.60 7.69 32.57
CA SER A 276 11.60 6.69 32.98
C SER A 276 11.29 5.29 32.40
N ARG A 277 10.02 4.88 32.44
CA ARG A 277 9.60 3.60 31.85
C ARG A 277 9.61 3.66 30.32
N ALA A 278 9.19 4.78 29.74
CA ALA A 278 9.27 5.00 28.30
C ALA A 278 10.73 4.88 27.82
N LEU A 279 11.70 5.49 28.48
CA LEU A 279 13.12 5.41 28.14
C LEU A 279 13.66 3.99 28.24
N GLN A 280 13.33 3.26 29.31
CA GLN A 280 13.74 1.84 29.45
C GLN A 280 13.18 0.96 28.30
N LEU A 281 11.93 1.18 27.93
CA LEU A 281 11.29 0.39 26.88
C LEU A 281 11.86 0.70 25.48
N VAL A 282 12.07 1.99 25.15
CA VAL A 282 12.66 2.37 23.86
C VAL A 282 14.09 1.86 23.73
N ASP A 283 14.90 1.93 24.82
CA ASP A 283 16.26 1.40 24.80
C ASP A 283 16.29 -0.10 24.58
N LYS A 284 15.36 -0.85 25.20
CA LYS A 284 15.21 -2.29 24.95
C LYS A 284 14.92 -2.58 23.49
N VAL A 285 13.94 -1.89 22.89
CA VAL A 285 13.57 -2.10 21.47
C VAL A 285 14.74 -1.79 20.53
N LEU A 286 15.45 -0.68 20.77
CA LEU A 286 16.63 -0.30 19.98
C LEU A 286 17.78 -1.31 20.08
N ILE A 287 17.97 -1.95 21.24
CA ILE A 287 19.02 -2.97 21.44
C ILE A 287 18.65 -4.29 20.72
N GLU A 288 17.39 -4.70 20.75
CA GLU A 288 16.93 -5.92 20.10
C GLU A 288 17.07 -5.85 18.58
N ASN A 289 17.01 -4.66 17.99
CA ASN A 289 17.24 -4.34 16.56
C ASN A 289 16.50 -5.28 15.58
N LYS A 290 15.26 -5.62 15.92
CA LYS A 290 14.38 -6.50 15.14
C LYS A 290 13.28 -5.68 14.46
N MET A 291 13.64 -4.58 13.79
CA MET A 291 12.64 -3.66 13.26
C MET A 291 12.93 -3.24 11.85
N ALA A 292 11.89 -2.91 11.10
CA ALA A 292 12.00 -2.27 9.81
C ALA A 292 12.44 -0.80 9.94
N ASP A 293 13.12 -0.27 8.93
CA ASP A 293 13.70 1.08 8.95
C ASP A 293 12.66 2.17 9.18
N TYR A 294 11.43 1.99 8.73
CA TYR A 294 10.35 2.97 8.92
C TYR A 294 9.94 3.19 10.37
N HIS A 295 10.26 2.28 11.30
CA HIS A 295 10.03 2.46 12.73
C HIS A 295 11.08 3.34 13.43
N MET A 296 12.27 3.49 12.83
CA MET A 296 13.38 4.20 13.47
C MET A 296 13.05 5.65 13.81
N GLY A 297 12.32 6.34 12.93
CA GLY A 297 11.89 7.71 13.18
C GLY A 297 11.04 7.83 14.44
N HIS A 298 10.08 6.94 14.63
CA HIS A 298 9.23 6.92 15.84
C HIS A 298 10.04 6.62 17.11
N LEU A 299 10.95 5.65 17.08
CA LEU A 299 11.78 5.30 18.25
C LEU A 299 12.73 6.43 18.64
N HIS A 300 13.34 7.10 17.66
CA HIS A 300 14.18 8.28 17.92
C HIS A 300 13.37 9.42 18.54
N LEU A 301 12.17 9.70 18.02
CA LEU A 301 11.26 10.69 18.57
C LEU A 301 10.90 10.37 20.01
N GLU A 302 10.44 9.15 20.27
CA GLU A 302 9.98 8.76 21.59
C GLU A 302 11.10 8.74 22.62
N LYS A 303 12.33 8.37 22.24
CA LYS A 303 13.52 8.49 23.09
C LYS A 303 13.83 9.96 23.40
N GLY A 304 13.77 10.83 22.39
CA GLY A 304 13.95 12.27 22.57
C GLY A 304 12.93 12.87 23.52
N LYS A 305 11.65 12.47 23.41
CA LYS A 305 10.57 12.90 24.32
C LYS A 305 10.82 12.45 25.76
N SER A 306 11.22 11.19 25.96
CA SER A 306 11.54 10.65 27.28
C SER A 306 12.69 11.41 27.94
N LEU A 307 13.76 11.65 27.19
CA LEU A 307 14.94 12.42 27.70
C LEU A 307 14.57 13.86 27.98
N TRP A 308 13.75 14.52 27.16
CA TRP A 308 13.23 15.86 27.44
C TRP A 308 12.46 15.91 28.76
N GLY A 309 11.56 14.95 28.99
CA GLY A 309 10.79 14.84 30.21
C GLY A 309 11.63 14.58 31.46
N LEU A 310 12.82 13.97 31.30
CA LEU A 310 13.82 13.76 32.36
C LEU A 310 14.79 14.92 32.50
N ALA A 311 14.55 16.06 31.85
CA ALA A 311 15.37 17.25 31.82
C ALA A 311 16.80 17.05 31.27
N GLN A 312 17.02 16.03 30.44
CA GLN A 312 18.28 15.74 29.74
C GLN A 312 18.27 16.38 28.35
N TYR A 313 18.23 17.71 28.29
CA TYR A 313 17.87 18.47 27.08
C TYR A 313 18.89 18.36 25.96
N GLU A 314 20.19 18.31 26.23
CA GLU A 314 21.24 18.13 25.22
C GLU A 314 21.16 16.76 24.57
N GLU A 315 20.96 15.70 25.37
CA GLU A 315 20.82 14.35 24.87
C GLU A 315 19.50 14.18 24.10
N ALA A 316 18.38 14.71 24.63
CA ALA A 316 17.09 14.76 23.95
C ALA A 316 17.20 15.39 22.55
N LEU A 317 17.84 16.58 22.48
CA LEU A 317 18.07 17.29 21.22
C LEU A 317 18.89 16.46 20.22
N SER A 318 19.89 15.71 20.71
CA SER A 318 20.69 14.81 19.90
C SER A 318 19.86 13.67 19.25
N TRP A 319 18.93 13.08 20.01
CA TRP A 319 18.04 12.04 19.49
C TRP A 319 16.96 12.60 18.59
N LEU A 320 16.34 13.72 18.94
CA LEU A 320 15.33 14.38 18.11
C LEU A 320 15.87 14.81 16.73
N LYS A 321 17.15 15.17 16.63
CA LYS A 321 17.81 15.46 15.34
C LYS A 321 18.01 14.24 14.44
N LYS A 322 17.97 13.04 15.00
CA LYS A 322 18.05 11.78 14.23
C LYS A 322 16.70 11.33 13.69
N VAL A 323 15.61 12.00 14.09
CA VAL A 323 14.27 11.65 13.61
C VAL A 323 14.19 11.92 12.12
N ASP A 324 14.15 10.84 11.35
CA ASP A 324 13.93 10.85 9.92
C ASP A 324 12.51 10.35 9.62
N ILE A 325 11.89 10.90 8.59
CA ILE A 325 10.56 10.50 8.14
C ILE A 325 10.78 9.61 6.92
N HIS A 326 10.47 8.32 7.10
CA HIS A 326 10.63 7.37 6.01
C HIS A 326 9.77 7.78 4.79
N PRO A 327 10.29 7.69 3.55
CA PRO A 327 9.57 8.11 2.35
C PRO A 327 8.19 7.45 2.16
N ASP A 328 8.00 6.24 2.67
CA ASP A 328 6.73 5.51 2.55
C ASP A 328 5.69 5.88 3.62
N LEU A 329 6.01 6.79 4.55
CA LEU A 329 5.06 7.26 5.56
C LEU A 329 4.31 8.49 5.04
N HIS A 330 3.06 8.29 4.65
CA HIS A 330 2.20 9.33 4.08
C HIS A 330 0.96 9.63 4.93
N HIS A 331 0.61 8.76 5.89
CA HIS A 331 -0.61 8.96 6.68
C HIS A 331 -0.47 10.17 7.61
N PRO A 332 -1.43 11.13 7.63
CA PRO A 332 -1.32 12.36 8.41
C PRO A 332 -1.25 12.13 9.93
N PHE A 333 -1.74 10.99 10.42
CA PHE A 333 -1.57 10.59 11.82
C PHE A 333 -0.09 10.33 12.15
N ASP A 334 0.59 9.47 11.37
CA ASP A 334 2.02 9.16 11.59
C ASP A 334 2.89 10.40 11.39
N LEU A 335 2.61 11.17 10.35
CA LEU A 335 3.32 12.41 10.06
C LEU A 335 3.10 13.45 11.17
N SER A 336 1.89 13.55 11.76
CA SER A 336 1.62 14.46 12.89
C SER A 336 2.47 14.10 14.10
N ILE A 337 2.62 12.80 14.39
CA ILE A 337 3.50 12.34 15.48
C ILE A 337 4.95 12.69 15.17
N LEU A 338 5.46 12.36 13.99
CA LEU A 338 6.86 12.55 13.64
C LEU A 338 7.25 14.04 13.54
N TYR A 339 6.36 14.91 13.09
CA TYR A 339 6.60 16.36 13.10
C TYR A 339 6.64 16.99 14.49
N LEU A 340 6.21 16.28 15.55
CA LEU A 340 6.45 16.70 16.93
C LEU A 340 7.95 16.86 17.25
N LYS A 341 8.83 16.23 16.46
CA LYS A 341 10.29 16.41 16.59
C LYS A 341 10.68 17.89 16.67
N ASP A 342 10.06 18.72 15.81
CA ASP A 342 10.40 20.15 15.73
C ASP A 342 9.91 20.90 16.98
N SER A 343 8.74 20.54 17.52
CA SER A 343 8.23 21.09 18.78
C SER A 343 9.11 20.70 19.97
N TYR A 344 9.49 19.44 20.10
CA TYR A 344 10.36 18.99 21.20
C TYR A 344 11.78 19.52 21.06
N GLN A 345 12.32 19.67 19.85
CA GLN A 345 13.59 20.37 19.63
C GLN A 345 13.50 21.85 20.08
N ALA A 346 12.39 22.53 19.76
CA ALA A 346 12.14 23.88 20.19
C ALA A 346 12.13 24.01 21.72
N LEU A 347 11.42 23.10 22.40
CA LEU A 347 11.38 23.04 23.87
C LEU A 347 12.75 22.76 24.49
N CYS A 348 13.56 21.88 23.90
CA CYS A 348 14.93 21.63 24.33
C CYS A 348 15.80 22.91 24.23
N LEU A 349 15.72 23.58 23.05
CA LEU A 349 16.52 24.80 22.81
C LEU A 349 16.10 25.96 23.72
N GLU A 350 14.81 26.08 24.05
CA GLU A 350 14.34 27.04 25.05
C GLU A 350 15.03 26.82 26.39
N LYS A 351 15.06 25.56 26.87
CA LYS A 351 15.73 25.22 28.15
C LYS A 351 17.24 25.40 28.10
N LEU A 352 17.86 25.29 26.94
CA LEU A 352 19.28 25.50 26.71
C LEU A 352 19.63 26.99 26.43
N GLY A 353 18.62 27.88 26.35
CA GLY A 353 18.81 29.34 26.22
C GLY A 353 18.86 29.84 24.77
N ASP A 354 18.68 28.98 23.75
CA ASP A 354 18.62 29.40 22.35
C ASP A 354 17.17 29.66 21.91
N LEU A 355 16.62 30.77 22.37
CA LEU A 355 15.25 31.19 22.06
C LEU A 355 15.02 31.49 20.57
N ASN A 356 16.06 31.93 19.84
CA ASN A 356 15.90 32.25 18.43
C ASN A 356 15.69 31.00 17.59
N SER A 357 16.46 29.95 17.80
CA SER A 357 16.29 28.67 17.14
C SER A 357 15.01 27.96 17.59
N ALA A 358 14.66 28.07 18.89
CA ALA A 358 13.41 27.52 19.42
C ALA A 358 12.18 28.05 18.68
N LYS A 359 12.05 29.37 18.53
CA LYS A 359 10.94 30.04 17.84
C LYS A 359 10.83 29.57 16.37
N LYS A 360 11.96 29.42 15.67
CA LYS A 360 11.99 28.96 14.27
C LYS A 360 11.46 27.53 14.15
N LEU A 361 11.91 26.63 15.01
CA LEU A 361 11.47 25.22 14.98
C LEU A 361 10.01 25.06 15.37
N ALA A 362 9.54 25.78 16.41
CA ALA A 362 8.13 25.76 16.79
C ALA A 362 7.22 26.23 15.64
N LYS A 363 7.65 27.26 14.90
CA LYS A 363 6.94 27.71 13.70
C LYS A 363 6.94 26.65 12.60
N CYS A 364 8.08 25.99 12.38
CA CYS A 364 8.21 24.91 11.39
C CYS A 364 7.24 23.75 11.71
N ALA A 365 7.13 23.34 12.98
CA ALA A 365 6.19 22.30 13.40
C ALA A 365 4.74 22.61 13.01
N VAL A 366 4.30 23.86 13.25
CA VAL A 366 2.94 24.31 12.87
C VAL A 366 2.75 24.34 11.36
N GLU A 367 3.76 24.82 10.62
CA GLU A 367 3.68 24.88 9.14
C GLU A 367 3.60 23.49 8.52
N ASN A 368 4.39 22.53 9.01
CA ASN A 368 4.39 21.14 8.53
C ASN A 368 3.03 20.44 8.74
N MET A 369 2.30 20.78 9.81
CA MET A 369 1.01 20.17 10.12
C MET A 369 -0.19 20.97 9.60
N LYS A 370 0.02 22.06 8.86
CA LYS A 370 -1.07 22.98 8.47
C LYS A 370 -2.20 22.33 7.72
N SER A 371 -1.88 21.43 6.77
CA SER A 371 -2.85 20.73 5.93
C SER A 371 -3.48 19.50 6.57
N PHE A 372 -2.99 19.07 7.73
CA PHE A 372 -3.48 17.86 8.39
C PHE A 372 -4.80 18.13 9.15
N PRO A 373 -5.64 17.11 9.34
CA PRO A 373 -6.83 17.22 10.16
C PRO A 373 -6.47 17.60 11.62
N ALA A 374 -7.48 18.02 12.39
CA ALA A 374 -7.31 18.30 13.80
C ALA A 374 -6.89 17.04 14.55
N THR A 375 -5.78 17.13 15.30
CA THR A 375 -5.26 16.06 16.16
C THR A 375 -4.67 16.68 17.42
N PRO A 376 -4.60 15.95 18.56
CA PRO A 376 -3.92 16.42 19.74
C PRO A 376 -2.46 16.82 19.49
N TYR A 377 -1.82 16.21 18.51
CA TYR A 377 -0.43 16.52 18.12
C TYR A 377 -0.30 17.89 17.46
N LYS A 378 -1.27 18.23 16.59
CA LYS A 378 -1.35 19.55 15.98
C LYS A 378 -1.63 20.63 17.02
N ASP A 379 -2.51 20.36 17.97
CA ASP A 379 -2.80 21.28 19.08
C ASP A 379 -1.55 21.51 19.93
N PHE A 380 -0.81 20.46 20.29
CA PHE A 380 0.46 20.58 21.02
C PHE A 380 1.50 21.41 20.26
N ALA A 381 1.61 21.27 18.94
CA ALA A 381 2.51 22.09 18.13
C ALA A 381 2.10 23.56 18.15
N LEU A 382 0.82 23.87 18.06
CA LEU A 382 0.27 25.22 18.16
C LEU A 382 0.53 25.84 19.53
N GLU A 383 0.25 25.13 20.63
CA GLU A 383 0.50 25.57 22.00
C GLU A 383 1.99 25.84 22.23
N THR A 384 2.88 24.95 21.74
CA THR A 384 4.32 25.14 21.81
C THR A 384 4.75 26.44 21.10
N TYR A 385 4.23 26.65 19.88
CA TYR A 385 4.53 27.87 19.13
C TYR A 385 4.04 29.14 19.82
N GLU A 386 2.80 29.17 20.33
CA GLU A 386 2.26 30.34 21.03
C GLU A 386 2.99 30.64 22.34
N THR A 387 3.47 29.61 23.06
CA THR A 387 4.25 29.77 24.29
C THR A 387 5.63 30.38 24.02
N LEU A 388 6.23 30.08 22.89
CA LEU A 388 7.57 30.56 22.50
C LEU A 388 7.54 31.87 21.70
N LYS A 389 6.39 32.33 21.25
CA LYS A 389 6.23 33.53 20.43
C LYS A 389 6.56 34.79 21.17
#